data_6daf66afdaf3a451672655dc1cbc4ed4
#
_entry.id   6daf66afdaf3a451672655dc1cbc4ed4
#
_cell.length_a   1.000
_cell.length_b   1.000
_cell.length_c   1.000
_cell.angle_alpha   90.00
_cell.angle_beta   90.00
_cell.angle_gamma   90.00
#
_symmetry.space_group_name_H-M   'P 1'
#
loop_
_entity.id
_entity.type
_entity.pdbx_description
1 polymer ?
#
loop_
_entity_poly.entity_id
_entity_poly.type
_entity_poly.pdbx_seq_one_letter_code
_entity_poly.pdbx_strand_id
1 'polypeptide(L)'
;MSRRTHFPGRAFRDADAGRSGSRIVLKGWLRSVRALRASEERRRLGEERLALALDSGVEGIWDSNLANGTIWMSERWLARLGYAVDAIEARQPMDHIVHAGDRERLTLAMAEHVRGLTSTCECEHRVVCRDGTSFWVLTRGRVVERDRTGRALRAVGTQIDITHRHEAEARAEYLALHDDLTGLPNRRLLRHRLDRVVMRPREGRSTVAVLTCDLDGFKTVNDTLGHSGGDRLLRIVADRLLQAVGDGGTVARIGGDEFALVLEGLTGPDEADAVAGHVIAVLGAPIEIDGMVVEIGVGIGAAMMPSEAITVDDLLRRADIALYEAKTIGRDTYRLFEPALAARHSSRHLLAFDMKEAIRRGDFFLVYQPVIDLVTDRVTSFEALMRWHHPERGLISPGEFIPVAEETGLIVSLGAWALAEACREAMTWPDEIRVAVNVSTVQFQHDLERSVSSALDGASLSTDRLKLEVTESALMRDPEGVVATLHRLRALGVKIALDDFGTGYSSLSYLRRFPFDKIKIDRAFIKDIAEPDAAAIVRAVVGLGERLGMGIVAEGVETTEQLELVRSEGCDEVQGFLFSRPLPANEVAAYLKSRRVSAAA
;
A
#
# COMPACT_ATOMS: atom_id res chain seq x y z
N MET A 1 -12.76 2.89 74.43
CA MET A 1 -12.94 3.41 75.77
C MET A 1 -14.37 3.14 76.21
N SER A 2 -14.47 2.30 77.24
CA SER A 2 -15.65 1.73 77.94
C SER A 2 -16.44 2.81 78.65
N ARG A 3 -17.76 2.78 78.56
CA ARG A 3 -18.61 3.23 79.69
C ARG A 3 -19.79 2.28 79.82
N ARG A 4 -19.68 1.40 80.85
CA ARG A 4 -20.76 0.69 81.47
C ARG A 4 -21.56 1.68 82.35
N THR A 5 -22.88 1.66 82.27
CA THR A 5 -23.74 2.24 83.29
C THR A 5 -24.54 1.12 83.97
N HIS A 6 -24.32 1.05 85.23
CA HIS A 6 -24.96 0.17 86.23
C HIS A 6 -26.44 0.52 86.39
N PHE A 7 -27.27 -0.52 86.54
CA PHE A 7 -28.62 -0.43 87.15
C PHE A 7 -28.63 -1.11 88.53
N PRO A 8 -29.23 -0.49 89.58
CA PRO A 8 -29.43 -1.14 90.84
C PRO A 8 -30.76 -1.87 90.84
N GLY A 9 -30.74 -3.12 91.41
CA GLY A 9 -31.92 -3.90 91.72
C GLY A 9 -32.61 -3.43 92.97
N ARG A 10 -33.93 -3.48 92.95
CA ARG A 10 -34.76 -3.64 94.19
C ARG A 10 -35.92 -4.56 93.88
N ALA A 11 -36.03 -5.56 94.73
CA ALA A 11 -37.10 -6.55 94.82
C ALA A 11 -38.43 -5.92 95.24
N PHE A 12 -39.50 -6.38 94.59
CA PHE A 12 -40.83 -6.39 95.25
C PHE A 12 -41.54 -7.71 94.90
N ARG A 13 -41.96 -8.37 96.01
CA ARG A 13 -42.79 -9.58 95.99
C ARG A 13 -44.26 -9.21 95.83
N ASP A 14 -44.96 -10.15 95.17
CA ASP A 14 -46.40 -10.42 95.25
C ASP A 14 -47.41 -9.45 94.65
N ALA A 15 -47.97 -9.84 93.50
CA ALA A 15 -49.40 -9.93 93.24
C ALA A 15 -49.67 -10.66 91.89
N ASP A 16 -50.13 -11.86 92.05
CA ASP A 16 -50.70 -12.69 91.00
C ASP A 16 -52.13 -12.18 90.68
N ALA A 17 -52.36 -11.35 89.74
CA ALA A 17 -53.61 -11.10 89.00
C ALA A 17 -53.43 -9.97 87.93
N GLY A 18 -52.83 -10.26 86.76
CA GLY A 18 -52.67 -9.26 85.72
C GLY A 18 -51.79 -9.72 84.53
N ARG A 19 -51.37 -10.96 84.48
CA ARG A 19 -50.35 -11.47 83.53
C ARG A 19 -50.83 -11.72 82.11
N SER A 20 -52.16 -11.63 81.85
CA SER A 20 -52.68 -11.87 80.48
C SER A 20 -52.72 -10.60 79.58
N GLY A 21 -53.08 -9.44 80.16
CA GLY A 21 -53.21 -8.18 79.42
C GLY A 21 -51.85 -7.55 79.00
N SER A 22 -50.89 -7.55 79.97
CA SER A 22 -49.56 -6.95 79.73
C SER A 22 -48.71 -7.70 78.66
N ARG A 23 -48.88 -9.03 78.54
CA ARG A 23 -48.18 -9.84 77.55
C ARG A 23 -48.73 -9.60 76.15
N ILE A 24 -50.02 -9.31 75.96
CA ILE A 24 -50.66 -9.04 74.69
C ILE A 24 -50.26 -7.63 74.22
N VAL A 25 -50.24 -6.62 75.08
CA VAL A 25 -49.82 -5.24 74.75
C VAL A 25 -48.33 -5.20 74.42
N LEU A 26 -47.49 -5.89 75.19
CA LEU A 26 -46.04 -5.97 74.94
C LEU A 26 -45.74 -6.71 73.64
N LYS A 27 -46.44 -7.79 73.28
CA LYS A 27 -46.32 -8.51 72.00
C LYS A 27 -46.83 -7.65 70.85
N GLY A 28 -47.89 -6.88 71.05
CA GLY A 28 -48.40 -5.93 70.05
C GLY A 28 -47.37 -4.82 69.78
N TRP A 29 -46.85 -4.19 70.83
CA TRP A 29 -45.82 -3.15 70.74
C TRP A 29 -44.52 -3.66 70.07
N LEU A 30 -44.02 -4.83 70.47
CA LEU A 30 -42.85 -5.47 69.87
C LEU A 30 -43.06 -5.81 68.37
N ARG A 31 -44.28 -6.21 67.96
CA ARG A 31 -44.65 -6.41 66.58
C ARG A 31 -44.62 -5.09 65.78
N SER A 32 -45.17 -4.02 66.35
CA SER A 32 -45.18 -2.68 65.74
C SER A 32 -43.76 -2.11 65.58
N VAL A 33 -42.91 -2.24 66.62
CA VAL A 33 -41.50 -1.80 66.57
C VAL A 33 -40.69 -2.62 65.54
N ARG A 34 -40.94 -3.94 65.46
CA ARG A 34 -40.31 -4.79 64.45
C ARG A 34 -40.79 -4.43 63.03
N ALA A 35 -42.08 -4.15 62.84
CA ALA A 35 -42.63 -3.71 61.56
C ALA A 35 -42.06 -2.36 61.14
N LEU A 36 -41.92 -1.42 62.10
CA LEU A 36 -41.33 -0.11 61.86
C LEU A 36 -39.84 -0.23 61.43
N ARG A 37 -39.06 -1.00 62.21
CA ARG A 37 -37.64 -1.27 61.85
C ARG A 37 -37.48 -1.96 60.51
N ALA A 38 -38.33 -2.96 60.20
CA ALA A 38 -38.33 -3.64 58.95
C ALA A 38 -38.75 -2.72 57.77
N SER A 39 -39.59 -1.72 58.03
CA SER A 39 -39.99 -0.69 57.08
C SER A 39 -38.85 0.31 56.85
N GLU A 40 -38.19 0.77 57.92
CA GLU A 40 -37.02 1.66 57.82
C GLU A 40 -35.83 0.99 57.12
N GLU A 41 -35.59 -0.27 57.42
CA GLU A 41 -34.52 -1.05 56.79
C GLU A 41 -34.80 -1.28 55.29
N ARG A 42 -36.06 -1.58 54.92
CA ARG A 42 -36.47 -1.66 53.50
C ARG A 42 -36.35 -0.33 52.80
N ARG A 43 -36.69 0.79 53.43
CA ARG A 43 -36.54 2.13 52.91
C ARG A 43 -35.05 2.45 52.68
N ARG A 44 -34.19 2.19 53.69
CA ARG A 44 -32.75 2.41 53.59
C ARG A 44 -32.11 1.56 52.50
N LEU A 45 -32.42 0.26 52.41
CA LEU A 45 -31.96 -0.61 51.33
C LEU A 45 -32.47 -0.19 49.96
N GLY A 46 -33.68 0.35 49.89
CA GLY A 46 -34.23 0.94 48.69
C GLY A 46 -33.48 2.19 48.26
N GLU A 47 -33.17 3.07 49.21
CA GLU A 47 -32.38 4.30 48.99
C GLU A 47 -30.94 3.98 48.60
N GLU A 48 -30.30 2.99 49.25
CA GLU A 48 -28.94 2.52 48.89
C GLU A 48 -28.92 1.90 47.45
N ARG A 49 -29.92 1.07 47.11
CA ARG A 49 -30.03 0.48 45.77
C ARG A 49 -30.30 1.54 44.71
N LEU A 50 -31.11 2.54 45.01
CA LEU A 50 -31.37 3.65 44.13
C LEU A 50 -30.11 4.51 43.93
N ALA A 51 -29.39 4.79 45.01
CA ALA A 51 -28.13 5.53 44.98
C ALA A 51 -27.08 4.80 44.11
N LEU A 52 -26.92 3.48 44.31
CA LEU A 52 -26.02 2.66 43.47
C LEU A 52 -26.47 2.59 41.99
N ALA A 53 -27.77 2.50 41.74
CA ALA A 53 -28.30 2.53 40.36
C ALA A 53 -28.10 3.89 39.69
N LEU A 54 -28.14 4.96 40.45
CA LEU A 54 -27.91 6.32 39.99
C LEU A 54 -26.40 6.63 39.77
N ASP A 55 -25.52 5.99 40.56
CA ASP A 55 -24.06 6.11 40.40
C ASP A 55 -23.52 5.34 39.20
N SER A 56 -24.26 4.34 38.72
CA SER A 56 -23.79 3.44 37.66
C SER A 56 -24.06 3.87 36.20
N GLY A 57 -24.43 5.14 35.93
CA GLY A 57 -24.58 5.61 34.52
C GLY A 57 -25.56 6.76 34.31
N VAL A 58 -26.22 7.26 35.34
CA VAL A 58 -27.12 8.42 35.25
C VAL A 58 -26.39 9.65 35.79
N GLU A 59 -26.06 10.61 34.88
CA GLU A 59 -25.35 11.82 35.30
C GLU A 59 -26.30 12.88 35.88
N GLY A 60 -27.54 12.94 35.40
CA GLY A 60 -28.53 13.90 35.84
C GLY A 60 -29.91 13.31 36.07
N ILE A 61 -30.59 13.82 37.10
CA ILE A 61 -32.00 13.54 37.39
C ILE A 61 -32.75 14.85 37.33
N TRP A 62 -33.92 14.81 36.74
CA TRP A 62 -34.84 15.96 36.75
C TRP A 62 -36.23 15.53 37.18
N ASP A 63 -36.92 16.45 37.84
CA ASP A 63 -38.29 16.31 38.35
C ASP A 63 -39.07 17.59 37.99
N SER A 64 -40.02 17.48 37.10
CA SER A 64 -40.81 18.61 36.59
C SER A 64 -42.21 18.58 37.16
N ASN A 65 -42.60 19.66 37.81
CA ASN A 65 -43.98 19.94 38.19
C ASN A 65 -44.68 20.66 37.01
N LEU A 66 -45.45 19.90 36.25
CA LEU A 66 -46.12 20.39 35.05
C LEU A 66 -47.30 21.32 35.35
N ALA A 67 -47.75 21.38 36.60
CA ALA A 67 -48.87 22.27 37.01
C ALA A 67 -48.41 23.73 37.19
N ASN A 68 -47.19 23.93 37.73
CA ASN A 68 -46.63 25.26 38.00
C ASN A 68 -45.44 25.61 37.11
N GLY A 69 -44.93 24.65 36.32
CA GLY A 69 -43.81 24.84 35.40
C GLY A 69 -42.43 24.86 36.07
N THR A 70 -42.30 24.38 37.31
CA THR A 70 -41.00 24.30 38.00
C THR A 70 -40.30 22.99 37.68
N ILE A 71 -39.01 23.06 37.56
CA ILE A 71 -38.14 21.88 37.38
C ILE A 71 -37.08 21.86 38.47
N TRP A 72 -36.91 20.69 39.11
CA TRP A 72 -35.80 20.38 39.98
C TRP A 72 -34.79 19.52 39.24
N MET A 73 -33.50 19.78 39.44
CA MET A 73 -32.39 19.01 38.88
C MET A 73 -31.41 18.59 39.95
N SER A 74 -30.80 17.42 39.82
CA SER A 74 -29.81 16.94 40.78
C SER A 74 -28.59 17.86 40.85
N GLU A 75 -28.01 18.02 42.06
CA GLU A 75 -26.85 18.87 42.33
C GLU A 75 -25.66 18.48 41.42
N ARG A 76 -25.42 17.17 41.27
CA ARG A 76 -24.38 16.64 40.39
C ARG A 76 -24.56 17.13 38.94
N TRP A 77 -25.78 17.18 38.44
CA TRP A 77 -26.09 17.66 37.07
C TRP A 77 -25.88 19.16 36.94
N LEU A 78 -26.35 19.94 37.94
CA LEU A 78 -26.13 21.38 37.96
C LEU A 78 -24.64 21.74 38.01
N ALA A 79 -23.86 21.02 38.82
CA ALA A 79 -22.41 21.19 38.88
C ALA A 79 -21.73 20.88 37.52
N ARG A 80 -22.18 19.84 36.82
CA ARG A 80 -21.71 19.49 35.47
C ARG A 80 -21.97 20.60 34.45
N LEU A 81 -23.12 21.25 34.56
CA LEU A 81 -23.52 22.36 33.71
C LEU A 81 -22.87 23.71 34.13
N GLY A 82 -22.15 23.75 35.26
CA GLY A 82 -21.51 24.95 35.80
C GLY A 82 -22.47 25.91 36.50
N TYR A 83 -23.65 25.44 36.96
CA TYR A 83 -24.60 26.23 37.71
C TYR A 83 -24.55 25.92 39.19
N ALA A 84 -24.74 26.96 40.03
CA ALA A 84 -24.94 26.75 41.47
C ALA A 84 -26.33 26.20 41.77
N VAL A 85 -26.47 25.44 42.85
CA VAL A 85 -27.73 24.79 43.27
C VAL A 85 -28.89 25.79 43.40
N ASP A 86 -28.60 27.01 43.86
CA ASP A 86 -29.60 28.06 44.08
C ASP A 86 -30.00 28.84 42.80
N ALA A 87 -29.34 28.56 41.69
CA ALA A 87 -29.49 29.34 40.46
C ALA A 87 -30.69 28.92 39.58
N ILE A 88 -31.32 27.78 39.83
CA ILE A 88 -32.34 27.19 38.93
C ILE A 88 -33.64 26.85 39.65
N GLU A 89 -34.18 27.76 40.48
CA GLU A 89 -35.61 27.75 40.87
C GLU A 89 -36.49 28.60 39.91
N ALA A 90 -35.95 28.97 38.76
CA ALA A 90 -36.69 29.82 37.83
C ALA A 90 -37.68 29.04 36.96
N ARG A 91 -38.84 29.61 36.74
CA ARG A 91 -39.78 29.19 35.69
C ARG A 91 -39.08 29.20 34.34
N GLN A 92 -38.95 28.02 33.68
CA GLN A 92 -38.33 27.79 32.37
C GLN A 92 -36.79 27.74 32.33
N PRO A 93 -36.10 26.83 33.02
CA PRO A 93 -34.65 26.61 32.84
C PRO A 93 -34.29 26.04 31.46
N MET A 94 -35.26 25.48 30.71
CA MET A 94 -35.02 24.84 29.41
C MET A 94 -34.48 25.80 28.34
N ASP A 95 -34.93 27.08 28.35
CA ASP A 95 -34.52 28.07 27.33
C ASP A 95 -33.05 28.49 27.44
N HIS A 96 -32.39 28.23 28.59
CA HIS A 96 -31.00 28.60 28.83
C HIS A 96 -30.05 27.40 28.76
N ILE A 97 -30.56 26.21 29.05
CA ILE A 97 -29.75 24.98 29.14
C ILE A 97 -29.80 24.20 27.81
N VAL A 98 -30.90 24.22 27.09
CA VAL A 98 -31.04 23.49 25.82
C VAL A 98 -30.53 24.33 24.66
N HIS A 99 -29.66 23.75 23.82
CA HIS A 99 -29.17 24.39 22.62
C HIS A 99 -30.32 24.86 21.71
N ALA A 100 -30.25 26.09 21.19
CA ALA A 100 -31.34 26.73 20.46
C ALA A 100 -31.90 25.86 19.32
N GLY A 101 -31.04 25.19 18.56
CA GLY A 101 -31.42 24.32 17.44
C GLY A 101 -32.12 23.02 17.82
N ASP A 102 -32.16 22.66 19.13
CA ASP A 102 -32.72 21.38 19.60
C ASP A 102 -33.98 21.57 20.47
N ARG A 103 -34.34 22.83 20.80
CA ARG A 103 -35.49 23.18 21.66
C ARG A 103 -36.82 22.68 21.12
N GLU A 104 -37.07 22.90 19.84
CA GLU A 104 -38.31 22.47 19.20
C GLU A 104 -38.50 20.95 19.27
N ARG A 105 -37.44 20.20 18.96
CA ARG A 105 -37.45 18.73 19.00
C ARG A 105 -37.77 18.20 20.39
N LEU A 106 -37.07 18.73 21.43
CA LEU A 106 -37.32 18.33 22.80
C LEU A 106 -38.71 18.70 23.28
N THR A 107 -39.18 19.90 22.95
CA THR A 107 -40.53 20.37 23.30
C THR A 107 -41.61 19.49 22.68
N LEU A 108 -41.43 19.10 21.41
CA LEU A 108 -42.39 18.24 20.71
C LEU A 108 -42.44 16.85 21.37
N ALA A 109 -41.28 16.22 21.61
CA ALA A 109 -41.17 14.90 22.26
C ALA A 109 -41.83 14.91 23.65
N MET A 110 -41.57 15.95 24.44
CA MET A 110 -42.20 16.11 25.75
C MET A 110 -43.71 16.32 25.65
N ALA A 111 -44.18 17.14 24.72
CA ALA A 111 -45.61 17.41 24.51
C ALA A 111 -46.39 16.15 24.09
N GLU A 112 -45.83 15.32 23.21
CA GLU A 112 -46.42 14.03 22.81
C GLU A 112 -46.55 13.08 24.00
N HIS A 113 -45.53 13.02 24.83
CA HIS A 113 -45.54 12.17 26.03
C HIS A 113 -46.52 12.67 27.10
N VAL A 114 -46.56 13.98 27.35
CA VAL A 114 -47.52 14.61 28.28
C VAL A 114 -48.97 14.34 27.86
N ARG A 115 -49.26 14.35 26.56
CA ARG A 115 -50.57 14.00 25.99
C ARG A 115 -50.90 12.50 26.09
N GLY A 116 -49.94 11.66 26.44
CA GLY A 116 -50.14 10.20 26.59
C GLY A 116 -50.03 9.45 25.26
N LEU A 117 -49.46 10.07 24.21
CA LEU A 117 -49.24 9.45 22.91
C LEU A 117 -48.04 8.46 22.94
N THR A 118 -47.14 8.62 23.89
CA THR A 118 -45.97 7.73 24.11
C THR A 118 -45.91 7.26 25.55
N SER A 119 -45.34 6.08 25.78
CA SER A 119 -45.13 5.51 27.14
C SER A 119 -44.00 6.19 27.90
N THR A 120 -43.00 6.72 27.17
CA THR A 120 -41.83 7.43 27.68
C THR A 120 -41.49 8.59 26.76
N CYS A 121 -40.94 9.68 27.31
CA CYS A 121 -40.27 10.71 26.53
C CYS A 121 -38.80 10.32 26.38
N GLU A 122 -38.28 10.27 25.15
CA GLU A 122 -36.88 10.01 24.87
C GLU A 122 -36.42 10.98 23.78
N CYS A 123 -35.37 11.76 24.08
CA CYS A 123 -34.86 12.73 23.15
C CYS A 123 -33.36 12.98 23.33
N GLU A 124 -32.60 12.85 22.24
CA GLU A 124 -31.21 13.26 22.17
C GLU A 124 -31.14 14.72 21.77
N HIS A 125 -30.44 15.53 22.58
CA HIS A 125 -30.29 16.95 22.31
C HIS A 125 -29.01 17.49 22.96
N ARG A 126 -28.56 18.67 22.54
CA ARG A 126 -27.41 19.33 23.15
C ARG A 126 -27.87 20.19 24.33
N VAL A 127 -27.08 20.12 25.40
CA VAL A 127 -27.17 21.05 26.53
C VAL A 127 -26.00 22.02 26.46
N VAL A 128 -26.24 23.26 26.93
CA VAL A 128 -25.26 24.34 26.94
C VAL A 128 -24.87 24.61 28.39
N CYS A 129 -23.58 24.54 28.70
CA CYS A 129 -23.02 24.89 29.99
C CYS A 129 -22.98 26.41 30.17
N ARG A 130 -22.80 26.84 31.42
CA ARG A 130 -22.68 28.27 31.76
C ARG A 130 -21.49 28.98 31.08
N ASP A 131 -20.44 28.25 30.76
CA ASP A 131 -19.26 28.75 30.03
C ASP A 131 -19.46 28.85 28.50
N GLY A 132 -20.62 28.45 28.01
CA GLY A 132 -20.95 28.42 26.58
C GLY A 132 -20.55 27.14 25.85
N THR A 133 -19.88 26.20 26.50
CA THR A 133 -19.61 24.88 25.93
C THR A 133 -20.89 24.07 25.84
N SER A 134 -20.96 23.10 24.91
CA SER A 134 -22.13 22.24 24.76
C SER A 134 -21.73 20.78 24.61
N PHE A 135 -22.60 19.88 25.07
CA PHE A 135 -22.42 18.44 24.94
C PHE A 135 -23.75 17.73 24.71
N TRP A 136 -23.72 16.52 24.17
CA TRP A 136 -24.91 15.75 23.84
C TRP A 136 -25.45 14.98 25.04
N VAL A 137 -26.76 15.02 25.24
CA VAL A 137 -27.46 14.28 26.27
C VAL A 137 -28.63 13.49 25.71
N LEU A 138 -28.85 12.32 26.30
CA LEU A 138 -30.07 11.56 26.15
C LEU A 138 -30.96 11.85 27.35
N THR A 139 -32.06 12.58 27.13
CA THR A 139 -33.09 12.78 28.13
C THR A 139 -34.13 11.69 28.00
N ARG A 140 -34.36 10.97 29.12
CA ARG A 140 -35.46 10.02 29.24
C ARG A 140 -36.34 10.44 30.38
N GLY A 141 -37.68 10.40 30.19
CA GLY A 141 -38.62 10.76 31.24
C GLY A 141 -39.98 10.12 31.05
N ARG A 142 -40.74 10.13 32.16
CA ARG A 142 -42.12 9.67 32.15
C ARG A 142 -42.99 10.52 33.08
N VAL A 143 -44.27 10.66 32.71
CA VAL A 143 -45.29 11.22 33.58
C VAL A 143 -45.58 10.19 34.71
N VAL A 144 -45.39 10.61 35.95
CA VAL A 144 -45.61 9.78 37.16
C VAL A 144 -46.90 10.11 37.88
N GLU A 145 -47.46 11.28 37.62
CA GLU A 145 -48.70 11.72 38.26
C GLU A 145 -49.61 12.42 37.24
N ARG A 146 -50.91 12.05 37.28
CA ARG A 146 -51.98 12.67 36.50
C ARG A 146 -53.16 12.99 37.43
N ASP A 147 -53.91 14.05 37.11
CA ASP A 147 -55.15 14.37 37.82
C ASP A 147 -56.31 13.42 37.39
N ARG A 148 -57.49 13.63 38.01
CA ARG A 148 -58.68 12.81 37.74
C ARG A 148 -59.21 12.99 36.30
N THR A 149 -58.77 14.02 35.59
CA THR A 149 -59.13 14.28 34.20
C THR A 149 -58.12 13.68 33.22
N GLY A 150 -57.03 13.05 33.71
CA GLY A 150 -55.95 12.50 32.89
C GLY A 150 -54.84 13.50 32.55
N ARG A 151 -54.93 14.77 33.01
CA ARG A 151 -53.90 15.79 32.77
C ARG A 151 -52.65 15.44 33.55
N ALA A 152 -51.48 15.48 32.91
CA ALA A 152 -50.19 15.24 33.56
C ALA A 152 -49.88 16.36 34.55
N LEU A 153 -49.51 15.98 35.77
CA LEU A 153 -49.14 16.88 36.89
C LEU A 153 -47.65 16.86 37.19
N ARG A 154 -47.00 15.72 37.03
CA ARG A 154 -45.57 15.56 37.37
C ARG A 154 -44.91 14.58 36.42
N ALA A 155 -43.70 14.94 35.94
CA ALA A 155 -42.86 14.08 35.15
C ALA A 155 -41.44 14.02 35.75
N VAL A 156 -40.87 12.85 35.76
CA VAL A 156 -39.51 12.61 36.27
C VAL A 156 -38.67 11.92 35.17
N GLY A 157 -37.38 12.17 35.21
CA GLY A 157 -36.52 11.55 34.25
C GLY A 157 -35.03 11.67 34.57
N THR A 158 -34.24 11.19 33.61
CA THR A 158 -32.81 11.12 33.71
C THR A 158 -32.16 11.77 32.49
N GLN A 159 -30.93 12.21 32.66
CA GLN A 159 -30.06 12.71 31.60
C GLN A 159 -28.74 11.93 31.65
N ILE A 160 -28.29 11.49 30.49
CA ILE A 160 -27.08 10.71 30.31
C ILE A 160 -26.24 11.44 29.28
N ASP A 161 -24.95 11.70 29.55
CA ASP A 161 -24.02 12.23 28.56
C ASP A 161 -23.76 11.16 27.48
N ILE A 162 -24.04 11.50 26.26
CA ILE A 162 -23.83 10.65 25.09
C ILE A 162 -22.84 11.27 24.10
N THR A 163 -22.04 12.25 24.55
CA THR A 163 -21.07 12.97 23.69
C THR A 163 -20.07 12.01 23.10
N HIS A 164 -19.49 11.13 23.92
CA HIS A 164 -18.55 10.12 23.42
C HIS A 164 -19.16 9.18 22.37
N ARG A 165 -20.45 8.85 22.51
CA ARG A 165 -21.13 8.06 21.48
C ARG A 165 -21.25 8.82 20.17
N HIS A 166 -21.73 10.06 20.21
CA HIS A 166 -21.84 10.91 19.02
C HIS A 166 -20.47 11.19 18.37
N GLU A 167 -19.44 11.45 19.17
CA GLU A 167 -18.06 11.62 18.66
C GLU A 167 -17.53 10.34 18.02
N ALA A 168 -17.78 9.18 18.62
CA ALA A 168 -17.37 7.90 18.07
C ALA A 168 -18.10 7.57 16.77
N GLU A 169 -19.42 7.83 16.73
CA GLU A 169 -20.24 7.66 15.52
C GLU A 169 -19.75 8.59 14.39
N ALA A 170 -19.55 9.88 14.68
CA ALA A 170 -19.03 10.85 13.72
C ALA A 170 -17.60 10.47 13.25
N ARG A 171 -16.75 10.00 14.18
CA ARG A 171 -15.41 9.51 13.83
C ARG A 171 -15.47 8.27 12.96
N ALA A 172 -16.36 7.33 13.28
CA ALA A 172 -16.56 6.12 12.47
C ALA A 172 -17.06 6.46 11.05
N GLU A 173 -18.02 7.40 10.94
CA GLU A 173 -18.49 7.90 9.64
C GLU A 173 -17.37 8.57 8.84
N TYR A 174 -16.56 9.40 9.50
CA TYR A 174 -15.41 10.03 8.87
C TYR A 174 -14.41 9.00 8.36
N LEU A 175 -13.99 8.04 9.21
CA LEU A 175 -13.05 6.98 8.87
C LEU A 175 -13.59 6.01 7.82
N ALA A 176 -14.92 5.83 7.74
CA ALA A 176 -15.54 5.03 6.69
C ALA A 176 -15.32 5.62 5.29
N LEU A 177 -15.01 6.92 5.17
CA LEU A 177 -14.89 7.66 3.92
C LEU A 177 -13.50 8.29 3.70
N HIS A 178 -12.66 8.36 4.73
CA HIS A 178 -11.33 8.98 4.65
C HIS A 178 -10.25 8.03 5.13
N ASP A 179 -9.04 8.24 4.65
CA ASP A 179 -7.82 7.57 5.11
C ASP A 179 -7.37 8.20 6.44
N ASP A 180 -7.12 7.38 7.45
CA ASP A 180 -6.81 7.84 8.82
C ASP A 180 -5.41 8.46 8.96
N LEU A 181 -4.48 8.10 8.07
CA LEU A 181 -3.12 8.61 8.08
C LEU A 181 -3.01 10.00 7.43
N THR A 182 -3.62 10.16 6.25
CA THR A 182 -3.47 11.35 5.40
C THR A 182 -4.67 12.30 5.46
N GLY A 183 -5.82 11.83 5.97
CA GLY A 183 -7.08 12.59 5.95
C GLY A 183 -7.72 12.73 4.55
N LEU A 184 -7.10 12.20 3.52
CA LEU A 184 -7.63 12.20 2.16
C LEU A 184 -8.87 11.31 2.03
N PRO A 185 -9.73 11.52 1.04
CA PRO A 185 -10.70 10.54 0.61
C PRO A 185 -10.08 9.15 0.47
N ASN A 186 -10.73 8.14 1.04
CA ASN A 186 -10.35 6.75 0.83
C ASN A 186 -10.95 6.19 -0.48
N ARG A 187 -10.63 4.92 -0.81
CA ARG A 187 -11.15 4.23 -2.00
C ARG A 187 -12.69 4.30 -2.10
N ARG A 188 -13.40 4.23 -0.98
CA ARG A 188 -14.87 4.26 -0.95
C ARG A 188 -15.41 5.64 -1.33
N LEU A 189 -14.88 6.71 -0.75
CA LEU A 189 -15.31 8.07 -1.07
C LEU A 189 -14.92 8.45 -2.50
N LEU A 190 -13.73 8.06 -2.96
CA LEU A 190 -13.32 8.22 -4.35
C LEU A 190 -14.35 7.61 -5.32
N ARG A 191 -14.74 6.36 -5.05
CA ARG A 191 -15.72 5.65 -5.86
C ARG A 191 -17.07 6.37 -5.88
N HIS A 192 -17.58 6.81 -4.74
CA HIS A 192 -18.83 7.59 -4.66
C HIS A 192 -18.75 8.90 -5.46
N ARG A 193 -17.58 9.57 -5.44
CA ARG A 193 -17.38 10.79 -6.25
C ARG A 193 -17.39 10.48 -7.74
N LEU A 194 -16.65 9.45 -8.15
CA LEU A 194 -16.60 8.99 -9.54
C LEU A 194 -17.98 8.56 -10.06
N ASP A 195 -18.77 7.81 -9.28
CA ASP A 195 -20.13 7.42 -9.64
C ASP A 195 -20.99 8.66 -9.95
N ARG A 196 -20.89 9.71 -9.11
CA ARG A 196 -21.61 10.97 -9.34
C ARG A 196 -21.15 11.70 -10.60
N VAL A 197 -19.85 11.67 -10.89
CA VAL A 197 -19.25 12.31 -12.06
C VAL A 197 -19.64 11.56 -13.34
N VAL A 198 -19.59 10.22 -13.32
CA VAL A 198 -19.98 9.37 -14.46
C VAL A 198 -21.46 9.51 -14.80
N MET A 199 -22.33 9.70 -13.80
CA MET A 199 -23.78 9.83 -13.97
C MET A 199 -24.25 11.23 -14.36
N ARG A 200 -23.40 12.26 -14.29
CA ARG A 200 -23.79 13.62 -14.67
C ARG A 200 -23.91 13.76 -16.19
N PRO A 201 -25.00 14.41 -16.68
CA PRO A 201 -25.06 14.83 -18.08
C PRO A 201 -23.88 15.75 -18.40
N ARG A 202 -23.19 15.50 -19.49
CA ARG A 202 -22.06 16.34 -19.91
C ARG A 202 -22.57 17.55 -20.67
N GLU A 203 -22.27 18.74 -20.15
CA GLU A 203 -22.49 19.98 -20.87
C GLU A 203 -21.21 20.38 -21.62
N GLY A 204 -21.26 20.39 -22.93
CA GLY A 204 -20.15 20.84 -23.78
C GLY A 204 -19.04 19.80 -23.99
N ARG A 205 -17.79 20.29 -24.22
CA ARG A 205 -16.59 19.48 -24.48
C ARG A 205 -15.82 19.07 -23.23
N SER A 206 -16.37 19.34 -22.05
CA SER A 206 -15.71 19.04 -20.78
C SER A 206 -15.63 17.52 -20.54
N THR A 207 -14.48 17.03 -20.19
CA THR A 207 -14.22 15.61 -19.89
C THR A 207 -13.58 15.44 -18.51
N VAL A 208 -13.43 14.20 -18.08
CA VAL A 208 -12.87 13.80 -16.79
C VAL A 208 -11.69 12.87 -17.03
N ALA A 209 -10.62 13.03 -16.25
CA ALA A 209 -9.54 12.08 -16.18
C ALA A 209 -9.42 11.47 -14.79
N VAL A 210 -9.08 10.20 -14.73
CA VAL A 210 -8.64 9.52 -13.50
C VAL A 210 -7.17 9.19 -13.68
N LEU A 211 -6.35 9.59 -12.71
CA LEU A 211 -4.94 9.26 -12.63
C LEU A 211 -4.73 8.35 -11.42
N THR A 212 -4.09 7.21 -11.62
CA THR A 212 -3.58 6.35 -10.55
C THR A 212 -2.09 6.60 -10.42
N CYS A 213 -1.63 6.80 -9.18
CA CYS A 213 -0.25 7.12 -8.84
C CYS A 213 0.28 6.11 -7.84
N ASP A 214 1.53 5.68 -8.02
CA ASP A 214 2.22 4.76 -7.11
C ASP A 214 3.65 5.24 -6.92
N LEU A 215 4.09 5.34 -5.65
CA LEU A 215 5.38 5.92 -5.29
C LEU A 215 6.53 4.95 -5.53
N ASP A 216 7.54 5.38 -6.26
CA ASP A 216 8.71 4.56 -6.58
C ASP A 216 9.68 4.48 -5.39
N GLY A 217 9.93 3.27 -4.90
CA GLY A 217 10.91 3.04 -3.83
C GLY A 217 10.40 3.32 -2.42
N PHE A 218 9.10 3.48 -2.18
CA PHE A 218 8.52 3.68 -0.86
C PHE A 218 8.93 2.62 0.16
N LYS A 219 9.07 1.35 -0.28
CA LYS A 219 9.58 0.26 0.57
C LYS A 219 10.97 0.56 1.11
N THR A 220 11.88 1.07 0.28
CA THR A 220 13.24 1.44 0.69
C THR A 220 13.24 2.54 1.75
N VAL A 221 12.30 3.49 1.65
CA VAL A 221 12.13 4.53 2.68
C VAL A 221 11.69 3.91 4.00
N ASN A 222 10.72 2.98 3.98
CA ASN A 222 10.31 2.23 5.18
C ASN A 222 11.45 1.41 5.78
N ASP A 223 12.24 0.75 4.95
CA ASP A 223 13.37 -0.07 5.40
C ASP A 223 14.49 0.78 6.02
N THR A 224 14.64 2.05 5.57
CA THR A 224 15.69 2.98 6.03
C THR A 224 15.25 3.82 7.23
N LEU A 225 14.04 4.41 7.19
CA LEU A 225 13.51 5.36 8.19
C LEU A 225 12.48 4.74 9.14
N GLY A 226 12.17 3.45 8.96
CA GLY A 226 11.08 2.78 9.66
C GLY A 226 9.69 3.25 9.19
N HIS A 227 8.66 2.54 9.62
CA HIS A 227 7.27 2.85 9.23
C HIS A 227 6.84 4.27 9.61
N SER A 228 7.34 4.81 10.73
CA SER A 228 7.03 6.19 11.13
C SER A 228 7.59 7.24 10.16
N GLY A 229 8.74 6.97 9.54
CA GLY A 229 9.31 7.80 8.47
C GLY A 229 8.46 7.72 7.19
N GLY A 230 8.04 6.51 6.80
CA GLY A 230 7.13 6.30 5.69
C GLY A 230 5.77 6.98 5.88
N ASP A 231 5.21 6.94 7.09
CA ASP A 231 3.95 7.64 7.41
C ASP A 231 4.07 9.16 7.26
N ARG A 232 5.21 9.76 7.64
CA ARG A 232 5.46 11.18 7.41
C ARG A 232 5.60 11.51 5.93
N LEU A 233 6.32 10.67 5.19
CA LEU A 233 6.43 10.82 3.74
C LEU A 233 5.05 10.82 3.07
N LEU A 234 4.18 9.87 3.42
CA LEU A 234 2.82 9.79 2.86
C LEU A 234 1.97 11.03 3.14
N ARG A 235 2.11 11.65 4.34
CA ARG A 235 1.43 12.92 4.64
C ARG A 235 1.96 14.06 3.76
N ILE A 236 3.28 14.18 3.61
CA ILE A 236 3.89 15.21 2.76
C ILE A 236 3.48 15.01 1.29
N VAL A 237 3.47 13.78 0.80
CA VAL A 237 2.99 13.44 -0.54
C VAL A 237 1.52 13.84 -0.72
N ALA A 238 0.66 13.54 0.26
CA ALA A 238 -0.75 13.93 0.23
C ALA A 238 -0.93 15.45 0.12
N ASP A 239 -0.18 16.22 0.91
CA ASP A 239 -0.21 17.69 0.88
C ASP A 239 0.30 18.24 -0.46
N ARG A 240 1.38 17.68 -1.02
CA ARG A 240 1.91 18.06 -2.33
C ARG A 240 0.92 17.76 -3.45
N LEU A 241 0.26 16.60 -3.41
CA LEU A 241 -0.76 16.22 -4.40
C LEU A 241 -1.98 17.15 -4.33
N LEU A 242 -2.44 17.51 -3.12
CA LEU A 242 -3.54 18.48 -2.95
C LEU A 242 -3.18 19.84 -3.54
N GLN A 243 -1.96 20.31 -3.33
CA GLN A 243 -1.48 21.58 -3.90
C GLN A 243 -1.36 21.51 -5.43
N ALA A 244 -0.87 20.39 -5.96
CA ALA A 244 -0.70 20.21 -7.41
C ALA A 244 -2.03 20.12 -8.17
N VAL A 245 -3.05 19.52 -7.56
CA VAL A 245 -4.38 19.35 -8.16
C VAL A 245 -5.28 20.58 -7.94
N GLY A 246 -5.13 21.29 -6.82
CA GLY A 246 -5.94 22.45 -6.45
C GLY A 246 -7.43 22.13 -6.28
N ASP A 247 -8.27 23.18 -6.35
CA ASP A 247 -9.71 23.07 -6.12
C ASP A 247 -10.47 22.36 -7.25
N GLY A 248 -9.85 22.14 -8.40
CA GLY A 248 -10.46 21.55 -9.60
C GLY A 248 -10.53 20.02 -9.62
N GLY A 249 -10.01 19.35 -8.61
CA GLY A 249 -9.94 17.89 -8.61
C GLY A 249 -10.10 17.26 -7.23
N THR A 250 -10.09 15.93 -7.22
CA THR A 250 -10.12 15.12 -6.01
C THR A 250 -8.82 14.33 -5.90
N VAL A 251 -8.17 14.40 -4.74
CA VAL A 251 -7.05 13.52 -4.38
C VAL A 251 -7.56 12.49 -3.38
N ALA A 252 -7.23 11.22 -3.59
CA ALA A 252 -7.58 10.11 -2.70
C ALA A 252 -6.38 9.21 -2.47
N ARG A 253 -6.31 8.57 -1.30
CA ARG A 253 -5.36 7.48 -1.03
C ARG A 253 -6.10 6.15 -1.08
N ILE A 254 -5.60 5.23 -1.91
CA ILE A 254 -6.25 3.94 -2.17
C ILE A 254 -5.79 2.88 -1.17
N GLY A 255 -4.50 2.95 -0.77
CA GLY A 255 -3.87 2.09 0.22
C GLY A 255 -2.36 2.05 0.02
N GLY A 256 -1.59 1.73 1.05
CA GLY A 256 -0.13 1.69 0.93
C GLY A 256 0.45 3.00 0.42
N ASP A 257 1.15 2.94 -0.69
CA ASP A 257 1.77 4.03 -1.45
C ASP A 257 0.97 4.45 -2.71
N GLU A 258 -0.27 3.93 -2.84
CA GLU A 258 -1.14 4.23 -3.98
C GLU A 258 -2.06 5.42 -3.71
N PHE A 259 -2.07 6.37 -4.65
CA PHE A 259 -2.97 7.52 -4.68
C PHE A 259 -3.78 7.53 -5.98
N ALA A 260 -4.92 8.21 -5.96
CA ALA A 260 -5.71 8.46 -7.16
C ALA A 260 -6.16 9.91 -7.21
N LEU A 261 -6.14 10.48 -8.42
CA LEU A 261 -6.58 11.83 -8.69
C LEU A 261 -7.77 11.76 -9.65
N VAL A 262 -8.78 12.59 -9.42
CA VAL A 262 -9.89 12.80 -10.34
C VAL A 262 -9.87 14.24 -10.77
N LEU A 263 -9.70 14.48 -12.04
CA LEU A 263 -9.66 15.81 -12.65
C LEU A 263 -10.95 16.02 -13.43
N GLU A 264 -11.70 17.04 -13.09
CA GLU A 264 -12.96 17.39 -13.75
C GLU A 264 -12.78 18.65 -14.61
N GLY A 265 -13.59 18.79 -15.64
CA GLY A 265 -13.61 20.02 -16.44
C GLY A 265 -12.53 20.12 -17.51
N LEU A 266 -11.82 19.04 -17.81
CA LEU A 266 -10.74 19.03 -18.81
C LEU A 266 -11.27 19.23 -20.21
N THR A 267 -10.52 19.93 -21.06
CA THR A 267 -10.84 20.15 -22.48
C THR A 267 -10.21 19.09 -23.39
N GLY A 268 -9.20 18.36 -22.90
CA GLY A 268 -8.52 17.33 -23.67
C GLY A 268 -7.42 16.60 -22.87
N PRO A 269 -6.74 15.64 -23.50
CA PRO A 269 -5.67 14.87 -22.88
C PRO A 269 -4.46 15.73 -22.48
N ASP A 270 -4.14 16.79 -23.23
CA ASP A 270 -2.97 17.65 -22.97
C ASP A 270 -3.03 18.29 -21.56
N GLU A 271 -4.23 18.57 -21.06
CA GLU A 271 -4.40 19.09 -19.70
C GLU A 271 -4.14 18.02 -18.63
N ALA A 272 -4.51 16.77 -18.90
CA ALA A 272 -4.19 15.65 -18.01
C ALA A 272 -2.67 15.39 -18.01
N ASP A 273 -2.01 15.48 -19.17
CA ASP A 273 -0.57 15.38 -19.34
C ASP A 273 0.16 16.48 -18.55
N ALA A 274 -0.33 17.72 -18.62
CA ALA A 274 0.24 18.84 -17.90
C ALA A 274 0.15 18.65 -16.38
N VAL A 275 -1.00 18.17 -15.86
CA VAL A 275 -1.17 17.88 -14.44
C VAL A 275 -0.27 16.71 -14.01
N ALA A 276 -0.19 15.64 -14.79
CA ALA A 276 0.69 14.51 -14.50
C ALA A 276 2.17 14.94 -14.46
N GLY A 277 2.63 15.73 -15.42
CA GLY A 277 3.97 16.31 -15.44
C GLY A 277 4.24 17.21 -14.21
N HIS A 278 3.25 17.99 -13.81
CA HIS A 278 3.36 18.84 -12.60
C HIS A 278 3.44 17.98 -11.33
N VAL A 279 2.64 16.93 -11.22
CA VAL A 279 2.68 15.99 -10.08
C VAL A 279 4.05 15.32 -9.97
N ILE A 280 4.62 14.83 -11.09
CA ILE A 280 5.96 14.24 -11.12
C ILE A 280 7.00 15.25 -10.63
N ALA A 281 6.97 16.48 -11.14
CA ALA A 281 7.93 17.52 -10.74
C ALA A 281 7.84 17.90 -9.26
N VAL A 282 6.61 17.99 -8.71
CA VAL A 282 6.38 18.36 -7.30
C VAL A 282 6.76 17.21 -6.36
N LEU A 283 6.48 15.97 -6.72
CA LEU A 283 6.82 14.80 -5.90
C LEU A 283 8.31 14.49 -5.96
N GLY A 284 8.96 14.64 -7.14
CA GLY A 284 10.40 14.47 -7.31
C GLY A 284 11.27 15.51 -6.59
N ALA A 285 10.68 16.61 -6.08
CA ALA A 285 11.41 17.56 -5.28
C ALA A 285 11.85 16.94 -3.93
N PRO A 286 13.11 17.14 -3.49
CA PRO A 286 13.62 16.57 -2.25
C PRO A 286 12.72 16.81 -1.04
N ILE A 287 12.61 15.81 -0.17
CA ILE A 287 11.79 15.83 1.06
C ILE A 287 12.72 15.62 2.25
N GLU A 288 12.68 16.53 3.22
CA GLU A 288 13.41 16.37 4.47
C GLU A 288 12.55 15.66 5.52
N ILE A 289 13.04 14.51 6.01
CA ILE A 289 12.40 13.72 7.07
C ILE A 289 13.47 13.38 8.11
N ASP A 290 13.31 13.88 9.35
CA ASP A 290 14.23 13.65 10.47
C ASP A 290 15.69 14.06 10.17
N GLY A 291 15.89 15.13 9.39
CA GLY A 291 17.22 15.61 9.00
C GLY A 291 17.87 14.80 7.87
N MET A 292 17.16 13.84 7.27
CA MET A 292 17.58 13.12 6.07
C MET A 292 16.79 13.61 4.85
N VAL A 293 17.50 13.79 3.75
CA VAL A 293 16.88 14.15 2.46
C VAL A 293 16.48 12.86 1.74
N VAL A 294 15.21 12.75 1.41
CA VAL A 294 14.61 11.64 0.68
C VAL A 294 14.18 12.13 -0.70
N GLU A 295 14.57 11.42 -1.73
CA GLU A 295 14.07 11.60 -3.08
C GLU A 295 13.17 10.41 -3.44
N ILE A 296 11.94 10.69 -3.86
CA ILE A 296 10.96 9.68 -4.22
C ILE A 296 10.40 9.98 -5.60
N GLY A 297 10.34 8.96 -6.46
CA GLY A 297 9.69 9.06 -7.76
C GLY A 297 8.21 8.67 -7.69
N VAL A 298 7.51 8.84 -8.82
CA VAL A 298 6.12 8.43 -8.97
C VAL A 298 5.83 7.90 -10.38
N GLY A 299 5.24 6.70 -10.45
CA GLY A 299 4.60 6.21 -11.66
C GLY A 299 3.16 6.70 -11.74
N ILE A 300 2.73 7.20 -12.89
CA ILE A 300 1.36 7.71 -13.10
C ILE A 300 0.73 7.06 -14.32
N GLY A 301 -0.44 6.44 -14.11
CA GLY A 301 -1.32 5.96 -15.18
C GLY A 301 -2.60 6.78 -15.25
N ALA A 302 -2.98 7.27 -16.40
CA ALA A 302 -4.18 8.06 -16.59
C ALA A 302 -5.18 7.41 -17.54
N ALA A 303 -6.46 7.63 -17.28
CA ALA A 303 -7.52 7.27 -18.21
C ALA A 303 -8.50 8.43 -18.35
N MET A 304 -8.72 8.85 -19.60
CA MET A 304 -9.78 9.80 -19.93
C MET A 304 -11.13 9.10 -19.99
N MET A 305 -12.16 9.77 -19.50
CA MET A 305 -13.52 9.29 -19.62
C MET A 305 -13.96 9.37 -21.10
N PRO A 306 -14.27 8.24 -21.75
CA PRO A 306 -14.67 8.25 -23.16
C PRO A 306 -16.04 8.91 -23.34
N SER A 307 -16.37 9.22 -24.60
CA SER A 307 -17.71 9.73 -24.97
C SER A 307 -18.80 8.68 -24.79
N GLU A 308 -18.44 7.40 -24.83
CA GLU A 308 -19.33 6.28 -24.60
C GLU A 308 -19.55 6.02 -23.12
N ALA A 309 -20.66 5.36 -22.77
CA ALA A 309 -20.93 4.97 -21.39
C ALA A 309 -19.84 4.02 -20.87
N ILE A 310 -19.29 4.34 -19.70
CA ILE A 310 -18.26 3.55 -19.04
C ILE A 310 -18.63 3.37 -17.56
N THR A 311 -18.25 2.25 -16.97
CA THR A 311 -18.35 2.05 -15.51
C THR A 311 -17.16 2.66 -14.80
N VAL A 312 -17.33 3.02 -13.53
CA VAL A 312 -16.21 3.50 -12.68
C VAL A 312 -15.10 2.45 -12.60
N ASP A 313 -15.48 1.16 -12.50
CA ASP A 313 -14.50 0.06 -12.46
C ASP A 313 -13.67 -0.04 -13.75
N ASP A 314 -14.31 0.14 -14.91
CA ASP A 314 -13.57 0.14 -16.18
C ASP A 314 -12.64 1.35 -16.32
N LEU A 315 -13.07 2.52 -15.83
CA LEU A 315 -12.24 3.72 -15.88
C LEU A 315 -11.00 3.59 -14.99
N LEU A 316 -11.18 3.11 -13.75
CA LEU A 316 -10.07 2.83 -12.83
C LEU A 316 -9.15 1.74 -13.41
N ARG A 317 -9.71 0.64 -13.91
CA ARG A 317 -8.92 -0.43 -14.53
C ARG A 317 -8.08 0.07 -15.73
N ARG A 318 -8.60 1.01 -16.53
CA ARG A 318 -7.83 1.63 -17.62
C ARG A 318 -6.66 2.45 -17.09
N ALA A 319 -6.87 3.23 -16.03
CA ALA A 319 -5.80 3.99 -15.38
C ALA A 319 -4.72 3.05 -14.79
N ASP A 320 -5.12 1.94 -14.16
CA ASP A 320 -4.19 0.96 -13.61
C ASP A 320 -3.37 0.25 -14.69
N ILE A 321 -3.97 -0.08 -15.85
CA ILE A 321 -3.24 -0.62 -17.01
C ILE A 321 -2.19 0.39 -17.51
N ALA A 322 -2.55 1.66 -17.56
CA ALA A 322 -1.61 2.72 -17.96
C ALA A 322 -0.50 2.92 -16.92
N LEU A 323 -0.80 2.83 -15.62
CA LEU A 323 0.18 2.88 -14.54
C LEU A 323 1.17 1.71 -14.63
N TYR A 324 0.68 0.51 -14.87
CA TYR A 324 1.53 -0.66 -15.07
C TYR A 324 2.52 -0.45 -16.22
N GLU A 325 2.06 0.08 -17.37
CA GLU A 325 2.93 0.39 -18.51
C GLU A 325 3.93 1.53 -18.18
N ALA A 326 3.52 2.54 -17.42
CA ALA A 326 4.43 3.59 -16.95
C ALA A 326 5.58 2.99 -16.12
N LYS A 327 5.28 2.11 -15.17
CA LYS A 327 6.28 1.45 -14.32
C LYS A 327 7.24 0.54 -15.07
N THR A 328 6.82 -0.08 -16.16
CA THR A 328 7.71 -0.91 -16.99
C THR A 328 8.75 -0.09 -17.75
N ILE A 329 8.49 1.19 -17.98
CA ILE A 329 9.41 2.09 -18.70
C ILE A 329 10.48 2.65 -17.77
N GLY A 330 10.11 2.96 -16.52
CA GLY A 330 11.05 3.47 -15.53
C GLY A 330 10.39 4.29 -14.43
N ARG A 331 11.22 4.97 -13.64
CA ARG A 331 10.76 5.89 -12.58
C ARG A 331 10.30 7.22 -13.18
N ASP A 332 9.47 7.93 -12.44
CA ASP A 332 8.99 9.28 -12.82
C ASP A 332 8.34 9.31 -14.19
N THR A 333 7.53 8.29 -14.49
CA THR A 333 6.90 8.12 -15.78
C THR A 333 5.39 8.25 -15.71
N TYR A 334 4.86 8.80 -16.81
CA TYR A 334 3.44 8.96 -17.04
C TYR A 334 3.01 8.23 -18.30
N ARG A 335 1.83 7.58 -18.25
CA ARG A 335 1.17 7.01 -19.43
C ARG A 335 -0.33 7.31 -19.42
N LEU A 336 -0.82 7.72 -20.58
CA LEU A 336 -2.24 7.82 -20.85
C LEU A 336 -2.74 6.48 -21.42
N PHE A 337 -3.88 6.01 -20.95
CA PHE A 337 -4.49 4.80 -21.46
C PHE A 337 -4.89 4.94 -22.94
N GLU A 338 -4.43 4.01 -23.73
CA GLU A 338 -4.85 3.74 -25.09
C GLU A 338 -5.36 2.30 -25.20
N PRO A 339 -6.33 1.99 -26.09
CA PRO A 339 -6.83 0.62 -26.26
C PRO A 339 -5.73 -0.40 -26.58
N ALA A 340 -4.65 0.01 -27.25
CA ALA A 340 -3.49 -0.82 -27.52
C ALA A 340 -2.78 -1.31 -26.23
N LEU A 341 -2.79 -0.52 -25.16
CA LEU A 341 -2.21 -0.91 -23.87
C LEU A 341 -2.99 -2.05 -23.24
N ALA A 342 -4.32 -2.02 -23.31
CA ALA A 342 -5.16 -3.13 -22.81
C ALA A 342 -4.89 -4.44 -23.54
N ALA A 343 -4.72 -4.38 -24.85
CA ALA A 343 -4.38 -5.57 -25.64
C ALA A 343 -3.01 -6.14 -25.26
N ARG A 344 -1.98 -5.28 -25.09
CA ARG A 344 -0.64 -5.70 -24.63
C ARG A 344 -0.68 -6.29 -23.23
N HIS A 345 -1.36 -5.63 -22.29
CA HIS A 345 -1.49 -6.11 -20.91
C HIS A 345 -2.17 -7.49 -20.86
N SER A 346 -3.28 -7.68 -21.61
CA SER A 346 -3.96 -8.98 -21.69
C SER A 346 -3.06 -10.04 -22.31
N SER A 347 -2.31 -9.70 -23.38
CA SER A 347 -1.36 -10.62 -24.01
C SER A 347 -0.25 -11.04 -23.06
N ARG A 348 0.30 -10.12 -22.21
CA ARG A 348 1.32 -10.43 -21.22
C ARG A 348 0.81 -11.37 -20.14
N HIS A 349 -0.43 -11.18 -19.63
CA HIS A 349 -1.03 -12.10 -18.66
C HIS A 349 -1.24 -13.51 -19.20
N LEU A 350 -1.73 -13.63 -20.45
CA LEU A 350 -1.85 -14.91 -21.11
C LEU A 350 -0.47 -15.56 -21.30
N LEU A 351 0.52 -14.78 -21.73
CA LEU A 351 1.89 -15.24 -21.92
C LEU A 351 2.50 -15.79 -20.61
N ALA A 352 2.28 -15.11 -19.49
CA ALA A 352 2.73 -15.58 -18.17
C ALA A 352 2.10 -16.92 -17.76
N PHE A 353 0.82 -17.10 -18.07
CA PHE A 353 0.12 -18.36 -17.83
C PHE A 353 0.68 -19.47 -18.71
N ASP A 354 0.80 -19.22 -20.03
CA ASP A 354 1.33 -20.18 -21.00
C ASP A 354 2.78 -20.58 -20.68
N MET A 355 3.58 -19.64 -20.19
CA MET A 355 4.97 -19.85 -19.81
C MET A 355 5.13 -20.85 -18.67
N LYS A 356 4.24 -20.82 -17.66
CA LYS A 356 4.25 -21.81 -16.57
C LYS A 356 4.01 -23.23 -17.07
N GLU A 357 3.12 -23.37 -18.03
CA GLU A 357 2.86 -24.65 -18.68
C GLU A 357 4.03 -25.07 -19.58
N ALA A 358 4.60 -24.14 -20.34
CA ALA A 358 5.73 -24.37 -21.24
C ALA A 358 6.99 -24.87 -20.48
N ILE A 359 7.27 -24.31 -19.29
CA ILE A 359 8.36 -24.79 -18.44
C ILE A 359 8.16 -26.28 -18.08
N ARG A 360 6.94 -26.67 -17.72
CA ARG A 360 6.61 -28.07 -17.37
C ARG A 360 6.68 -29.03 -18.55
N ARG A 361 6.33 -28.55 -19.75
CA ARG A 361 6.36 -29.36 -20.98
C ARG A 361 7.73 -29.44 -21.62
N GLY A 362 8.65 -28.53 -21.29
CA GLY A 362 9.97 -28.44 -21.93
C GLY A 362 9.92 -27.76 -23.30
N ASP A 363 9.05 -26.77 -23.48
CA ASP A 363 8.88 -26.04 -24.75
C ASP A 363 10.00 -24.99 -24.98
N PHE A 364 10.87 -24.77 -23.98
CA PHE A 364 12.04 -23.93 -24.05
C PHE A 364 13.25 -24.72 -24.55
N PHE A 365 14.08 -24.06 -25.37
CA PHE A 365 15.34 -24.62 -25.85
C PHE A 365 16.40 -23.53 -25.99
N LEU A 366 17.68 -23.95 -26.09
CA LEU A 366 18.82 -23.06 -26.30
C LEU A 366 19.31 -23.15 -27.74
N VAL A 367 19.71 -22.01 -28.26
CA VAL A 367 20.52 -21.89 -29.48
C VAL A 367 21.82 -21.17 -29.13
N TYR A 368 22.88 -21.39 -29.90
CA TYR A 368 24.24 -21.02 -29.55
C TYR A 368 24.84 -20.13 -30.61
N GLN A 369 25.28 -18.93 -30.23
CA GLN A 369 25.95 -18.01 -31.17
C GLN A 369 27.44 -17.95 -30.90
N PRO A 370 28.30 -18.15 -31.92
CA PRO A 370 29.74 -18.19 -31.71
C PRO A 370 30.32 -16.81 -31.46
N VAL A 371 31.29 -16.74 -30.57
CA VAL A 371 32.18 -15.60 -30.31
C VAL A 371 33.54 -15.95 -30.88
N ILE A 372 34.10 -15.08 -31.70
CA ILE A 372 35.33 -15.32 -32.45
C ILE A 372 36.44 -14.41 -31.94
N ASP A 373 37.61 -14.95 -31.68
CA ASP A 373 38.82 -14.21 -31.38
C ASP A 373 39.38 -13.59 -32.67
N LEU A 374 39.62 -12.28 -32.64
CA LEU A 374 40.01 -11.52 -33.81
C LEU A 374 41.44 -11.71 -34.25
N VAL A 375 42.30 -12.25 -33.37
CA VAL A 375 43.73 -12.53 -33.67
C VAL A 375 43.89 -13.91 -34.27
N THR A 376 43.24 -14.90 -33.68
CA THR A 376 43.40 -16.32 -34.05
C THR A 376 42.36 -16.82 -35.04
N ASP A 377 41.30 -16.05 -35.28
CA ASP A 377 40.09 -16.41 -36.05
C ASP A 377 39.40 -17.71 -35.55
N ARG A 378 39.56 -18.04 -34.23
CA ARG A 378 38.99 -19.22 -33.63
C ARG A 378 37.81 -18.90 -32.74
N VAL A 379 36.91 -19.87 -32.62
CA VAL A 379 35.82 -19.78 -31.67
C VAL A 379 36.36 -19.89 -30.25
N THR A 380 36.07 -18.96 -29.39
CA THR A 380 36.42 -18.94 -27.96
C THR A 380 35.28 -19.37 -27.05
N SER A 381 34.08 -19.02 -27.45
CA SER A 381 32.87 -19.37 -26.66
C SER A 381 31.62 -19.36 -27.55
N PHE A 382 30.55 -19.92 -27.04
CA PHE A 382 29.21 -19.73 -27.57
C PHE A 382 28.33 -19.04 -26.53
N GLU A 383 27.56 -18.06 -26.95
CA GLU A 383 26.49 -17.49 -26.12
C GLU A 383 25.23 -18.34 -26.27
N ALA A 384 24.70 -18.83 -25.12
CA ALA A 384 23.48 -19.59 -25.04
C ALA A 384 22.27 -18.67 -24.98
N LEU A 385 21.46 -18.70 -25.99
CA LEU A 385 20.32 -17.84 -26.22
C LEU A 385 19.03 -18.62 -26.09
N MET A 386 18.18 -18.26 -25.14
CA MET A 386 16.90 -18.93 -24.89
C MET A 386 15.91 -18.68 -26.03
N ARG A 387 15.15 -19.72 -26.37
CA ARG A 387 14.06 -19.68 -27.34
C ARG A 387 12.86 -20.41 -26.76
N TRP A 388 11.67 -19.96 -27.13
CA TRP A 388 10.42 -20.58 -26.72
C TRP A 388 9.58 -20.96 -27.93
N HIS A 389 9.28 -22.23 -28.07
CA HIS A 389 8.38 -22.74 -29.11
C HIS A 389 6.98 -22.93 -28.53
N HIS A 390 6.09 -21.97 -28.78
CA HIS A 390 4.71 -22.04 -28.33
C HIS A 390 3.87 -22.91 -29.29
N PRO A 391 3.04 -23.84 -28.81
CA PRO A 391 2.30 -24.78 -29.66
C PRO A 391 1.37 -24.10 -30.68
N GLU A 392 0.77 -22.96 -30.31
CA GLU A 392 -0.18 -22.23 -31.17
C GLU A 392 0.44 -21.01 -31.86
N ARG A 393 1.39 -20.33 -31.19
CA ARG A 393 1.98 -19.04 -31.66
C ARG A 393 3.32 -19.22 -32.38
N GLY A 394 3.84 -20.45 -32.43
CA GLY A 394 5.16 -20.72 -32.99
C GLY A 394 6.30 -20.18 -32.13
N LEU A 395 7.35 -19.66 -32.75
CA LEU A 395 8.53 -19.16 -32.03
C LEU A 395 8.25 -17.78 -31.45
N ILE A 396 8.25 -17.67 -30.11
CA ILE A 396 8.11 -16.41 -29.37
C ILE A 396 9.49 -15.79 -29.14
N SER A 397 9.60 -14.48 -29.38
CA SER A 397 10.86 -13.74 -29.22
C SER A 397 11.27 -13.60 -27.74
N PRO A 398 12.59 -13.73 -27.42
CA PRO A 398 13.11 -13.40 -26.09
C PRO A 398 12.70 -12.02 -25.59
N GLY A 399 12.70 -11.01 -26.45
CA GLY A 399 12.25 -9.65 -26.10
C GLY A 399 10.77 -9.56 -25.71
N GLU A 400 9.94 -10.56 -26.02
CA GLU A 400 8.54 -10.64 -25.62
C GLU A 400 8.36 -11.38 -24.29
N PHE A 401 9.05 -12.52 -24.08
CA PHE A 401 8.80 -13.37 -22.92
C PHE A 401 9.74 -13.14 -21.73
N ILE A 402 11.00 -12.70 -21.94
CA ILE A 402 11.96 -12.46 -20.85
C ILE A 402 11.46 -11.38 -19.88
N PRO A 403 10.96 -10.20 -20.34
CA PRO A 403 10.40 -9.21 -19.43
C PRO A 403 9.24 -9.75 -18.60
N VAL A 404 8.35 -10.55 -19.20
CA VAL A 404 7.24 -11.20 -18.49
C VAL A 404 7.74 -12.24 -17.48
N ALA A 405 8.80 -12.98 -17.81
CA ALA A 405 9.43 -13.93 -16.89
C ALA A 405 10.07 -13.23 -15.68
N GLU A 406 10.68 -12.06 -15.89
CA GLU A 406 11.27 -11.23 -14.82
C GLU A 406 10.19 -10.67 -13.90
N GLU A 407 9.14 -10.07 -14.44
CA GLU A 407 8.00 -9.51 -13.71
C GLU A 407 7.29 -10.55 -12.85
N THR A 408 7.17 -11.77 -13.36
CA THR A 408 6.46 -12.88 -12.68
C THR A 408 7.37 -13.75 -11.82
N GLY A 409 8.69 -13.49 -11.80
CA GLY A 409 9.69 -14.29 -11.11
C GLY A 409 9.97 -15.66 -11.77
N LEU A 410 9.33 -15.97 -12.90
CA LEU A 410 9.57 -17.22 -13.65
C LEU A 410 10.99 -17.30 -14.21
N ILE A 411 11.65 -16.15 -14.39
CA ILE A 411 13.04 -16.07 -14.86
C ILE A 411 14.01 -16.83 -13.96
N VAL A 412 13.72 -16.98 -12.67
CA VAL A 412 14.56 -17.73 -11.72
C VAL A 412 14.62 -19.23 -12.11
N SER A 413 13.46 -19.82 -12.39
CA SER A 413 13.38 -21.22 -12.80
C SER A 413 13.88 -21.44 -14.23
N LEU A 414 13.56 -20.52 -15.16
CA LEU A 414 14.07 -20.54 -16.53
C LEU A 414 15.57 -20.36 -16.59
N GLY A 415 16.14 -19.44 -15.80
CA GLY A 415 17.58 -19.22 -15.74
C GLY A 415 18.34 -20.41 -15.15
N ALA A 416 17.80 -21.03 -14.09
CA ALA A 416 18.39 -22.25 -13.54
C ALA A 416 18.39 -23.42 -14.55
N TRP A 417 17.27 -23.55 -15.31
CA TRP A 417 17.19 -24.53 -16.40
C TRP A 417 18.19 -24.21 -17.53
N ALA A 418 18.29 -22.94 -17.95
CA ALA A 418 19.20 -22.51 -19.00
C ALA A 418 20.68 -22.76 -18.63
N LEU A 419 21.06 -22.46 -17.37
CA LEU A 419 22.40 -22.78 -16.86
C LEU A 419 22.70 -24.28 -16.93
N ALA A 420 21.77 -25.12 -16.45
CA ALA A 420 21.96 -26.57 -16.46
C ALA A 420 22.06 -27.14 -17.88
N GLU A 421 21.21 -26.65 -18.79
CA GLU A 421 21.21 -27.08 -20.20
C GLU A 421 22.47 -26.63 -20.93
N ALA A 422 22.88 -25.35 -20.76
CA ALA A 422 24.07 -24.79 -21.37
C ALA A 422 25.35 -25.51 -20.89
N CYS A 423 25.45 -25.80 -19.60
CA CYS A 423 26.59 -26.56 -19.05
C CYS A 423 26.63 -27.99 -19.61
N ARG A 424 25.47 -28.65 -19.77
CA ARG A 424 25.40 -30.02 -20.32
C ARG A 424 25.81 -30.03 -21.79
N GLU A 425 25.34 -29.08 -22.58
CA GLU A 425 25.69 -28.97 -23.98
C GLU A 425 27.19 -28.66 -24.17
N ALA A 426 27.77 -27.79 -23.33
CA ALA A 426 29.18 -27.43 -23.37
C ALA A 426 30.11 -28.64 -23.15
N MET A 427 29.66 -29.70 -22.48
CA MET A 427 30.45 -30.95 -22.31
C MET A 427 30.65 -31.71 -23.63
N THR A 428 29.82 -31.43 -24.65
CA THR A 428 29.97 -32.03 -25.99
C THR A 428 31.02 -31.32 -26.85
N TRP A 429 31.51 -30.14 -26.38
CA TRP A 429 32.44 -29.28 -27.13
C TRP A 429 33.89 -29.54 -26.65
N PRO A 430 34.88 -29.14 -27.47
CA PRO A 430 36.30 -29.13 -27.03
C PRO A 430 36.50 -28.34 -25.74
N ASP A 431 37.44 -28.78 -24.90
CA ASP A 431 37.67 -28.21 -23.58
C ASP A 431 38.07 -26.72 -23.57
N GLU A 432 38.65 -26.25 -24.67
CA GLU A 432 39.01 -24.84 -24.86
C GLU A 432 37.80 -23.90 -25.13
N ILE A 433 36.65 -24.47 -25.45
CA ILE A 433 35.44 -23.68 -25.78
C ILE A 433 34.58 -23.48 -24.53
N ARG A 434 34.21 -22.21 -24.28
CA ARG A 434 33.37 -21.79 -23.16
C ARG A 434 31.92 -21.66 -23.58
N VAL A 435 31.03 -21.71 -22.61
CA VAL A 435 29.62 -21.32 -22.78
C VAL A 435 29.34 -20.06 -21.96
N ALA A 436 28.66 -19.10 -22.59
CA ALA A 436 28.19 -17.88 -21.95
C ALA A 436 26.67 -17.96 -21.75
N VAL A 437 26.20 -17.55 -20.56
CA VAL A 437 24.78 -17.59 -20.18
C VAL A 437 24.38 -16.25 -19.59
N ASN A 438 23.32 -15.67 -20.13
CA ASN A 438 22.73 -14.43 -19.63
C ASN A 438 22.06 -14.62 -18.28
N VAL A 439 22.27 -13.69 -17.35
CA VAL A 439 21.71 -13.70 -16.00
C VAL A 439 20.89 -12.43 -15.75
N SER A 440 19.62 -12.62 -15.40
CA SER A 440 18.72 -11.52 -15.04
C SER A 440 19.02 -10.96 -13.64
N THR A 441 18.76 -9.66 -13.46
CA THR A 441 18.81 -8.96 -12.17
C THR A 441 18.00 -9.66 -11.07
N VAL A 442 16.85 -10.23 -11.42
CA VAL A 442 15.97 -10.93 -10.48
C VAL A 442 16.63 -12.15 -9.88
N GLN A 443 17.51 -12.82 -10.62
CA GLN A 443 18.19 -14.03 -10.14
C GLN A 443 19.19 -13.75 -9.01
N PHE A 444 19.79 -12.55 -8.93
CA PHE A 444 20.66 -12.17 -7.83
C PHE A 444 19.95 -12.11 -6.47
N GLN A 445 18.64 -11.92 -6.46
CA GLN A 445 17.82 -11.93 -5.24
C GLN A 445 17.43 -13.35 -4.79
N HIS A 446 17.78 -14.41 -5.60
CA HIS A 446 17.34 -15.77 -5.43
C HIS A 446 18.49 -16.79 -5.58
N ASP A 447 19.45 -16.77 -4.66
CA ASP A 447 20.53 -17.77 -4.54
C ASP A 447 21.15 -18.25 -5.89
N LEU A 448 21.56 -17.27 -6.72
CA LEU A 448 22.19 -17.52 -8.02
C LEU A 448 23.42 -18.43 -7.89
N GLU A 449 24.22 -18.28 -6.83
CA GLU A 449 25.42 -19.06 -6.58
C GLU A 449 25.11 -20.56 -6.50
N ARG A 450 24.03 -20.92 -5.81
CA ARG A 450 23.57 -22.31 -5.73
C ARG A 450 23.11 -22.84 -7.09
N SER A 451 22.41 -22.02 -7.87
CA SER A 451 21.95 -22.41 -9.22
C SER A 451 23.14 -22.69 -10.13
N VAL A 452 24.17 -21.84 -10.10
CA VAL A 452 25.40 -22.00 -10.87
C VAL A 452 26.17 -23.24 -10.43
N SER A 453 26.40 -23.42 -9.12
CA SER A 453 27.12 -24.60 -8.59
C SER A 453 26.38 -25.89 -8.96
N SER A 454 25.06 -25.93 -8.81
CA SER A 454 24.25 -27.10 -9.19
C SER A 454 24.32 -27.44 -10.68
N ALA A 455 24.38 -26.42 -11.56
CA ALA A 455 24.51 -26.62 -12.99
C ALA A 455 25.90 -27.18 -13.38
N LEU A 456 26.96 -26.63 -12.79
CA LEU A 456 28.33 -27.09 -12.99
C LEU A 456 28.54 -28.52 -12.51
N ASP A 457 28.11 -28.84 -11.27
CA ASP A 457 28.22 -30.15 -10.67
C ASP A 457 27.40 -31.20 -11.45
N GLY A 458 26.15 -30.84 -11.80
CA GLY A 458 25.24 -31.72 -12.56
C GLY A 458 25.75 -32.06 -13.95
N ALA A 459 26.47 -31.15 -14.60
CA ALA A 459 27.08 -31.40 -15.90
C ALA A 459 28.54 -31.92 -15.78
N SER A 460 29.19 -31.82 -14.62
CA SER A 460 30.62 -32.04 -14.44
C SER A 460 31.50 -31.12 -15.31
N LEU A 461 31.00 -29.87 -15.57
CA LEU A 461 31.73 -28.89 -16.36
C LEU A 461 32.73 -28.14 -15.51
N SER A 462 33.98 -27.97 -16.03
CA SER A 462 34.97 -27.12 -15.38
C SER A 462 34.50 -25.69 -15.23
N THR A 463 34.67 -25.09 -14.05
CA THR A 463 34.14 -23.77 -13.69
C THR A 463 34.63 -22.66 -14.61
N ASP A 464 35.86 -22.73 -15.13
CA ASP A 464 36.46 -21.76 -16.06
C ASP A 464 35.86 -21.83 -17.48
N ARG A 465 35.06 -22.88 -17.76
CA ARG A 465 34.32 -23.02 -19.02
C ARG A 465 32.97 -22.33 -19.03
N LEU A 466 32.42 -21.95 -17.85
CA LEU A 466 31.20 -21.16 -17.75
C LEU A 466 31.56 -19.68 -17.66
N LYS A 467 30.87 -18.87 -18.48
CA LYS A 467 30.83 -17.40 -18.43
C LYS A 467 29.41 -16.95 -18.11
N LEU A 468 29.25 -16.05 -17.18
CA LEU A 468 27.96 -15.39 -16.91
C LEU A 468 27.98 -13.99 -17.53
N GLU A 469 26.92 -13.64 -18.23
CA GLU A 469 26.72 -12.32 -18.83
C GLU A 469 25.67 -11.56 -18.04
N VAL A 470 26.05 -10.35 -17.59
CA VAL A 470 25.24 -9.52 -16.69
C VAL A 470 25.11 -8.15 -17.31
N THR A 471 23.90 -7.67 -17.52
CA THR A 471 23.66 -6.35 -18.10
C THR A 471 24.03 -5.22 -17.15
N GLU A 472 24.35 -4.05 -17.70
CA GLU A 472 24.65 -2.83 -16.94
C GLU A 472 23.52 -2.47 -15.97
N SER A 473 22.26 -2.61 -16.36
CA SER A 473 21.09 -2.34 -15.53
C SER A 473 21.01 -3.23 -14.26
N ALA A 474 21.61 -4.42 -14.28
CA ALA A 474 21.68 -5.30 -13.13
C ALA A 474 22.47 -4.70 -11.97
N LEU A 475 23.46 -3.85 -12.27
CA LEU A 475 24.37 -3.28 -11.30
C LEU A 475 23.76 -2.10 -10.53
N MET A 476 22.67 -1.53 -11.01
CA MET A 476 22.10 -0.29 -10.45
C MET A 476 21.07 -0.51 -9.35
N ARG A 477 20.46 -1.70 -9.24
CA ARG A 477 19.38 -1.98 -8.28
C ARG A 477 19.86 -2.28 -6.86
N ASP A 478 20.89 -3.12 -6.73
CA ASP A 478 21.55 -3.46 -5.45
C ASP A 478 23.05 -3.67 -5.70
N PRO A 479 23.84 -2.59 -5.83
CA PRO A 479 25.24 -2.69 -6.19
C PRO A 479 26.08 -3.55 -5.22
N GLU A 480 25.81 -3.48 -3.92
CA GLU A 480 26.61 -4.18 -2.90
C GLU A 480 26.32 -5.69 -2.87
N GLY A 481 25.04 -6.08 -2.92
CA GLY A 481 24.64 -7.49 -2.97
C GLY A 481 25.10 -8.18 -4.25
N VAL A 482 24.95 -7.49 -5.40
CA VAL A 482 25.42 -7.99 -6.71
C VAL A 482 26.94 -8.15 -6.72
N VAL A 483 27.72 -7.12 -6.29
CA VAL A 483 29.18 -7.18 -6.19
C VAL A 483 29.64 -8.39 -5.36
N ALA A 484 29.05 -8.57 -4.18
CA ALA A 484 29.42 -9.68 -3.29
C ALA A 484 29.16 -11.05 -3.94
N THR A 485 28.02 -11.19 -4.63
CA THR A 485 27.67 -12.44 -5.32
C THR A 485 28.62 -12.72 -6.50
N LEU A 486 28.93 -11.70 -7.32
CA LEU A 486 29.88 -11.86 -8.43
C LEU A 486 31.29 -12.21 -7.96
N HIS A 487 31.76 -11.64 -6.84
CA HIS A 487 33.04 -12.04 -6.26
C HIS A 487 33.07 -13.51 -5.79
N ARG A 488 31.98 -14.02 -5.20
CA ARG A 488 31.86 -15.43 -4.83
C ARG A 488 31.87 -16.35 -6.05
N LEU A 489 31.10 -16.00 -7.10
CA LEU A 489 31.09 -16.76 -8.35
C LEU A 489 32.45 -16.78 -9.04
N ARG A 490 33.17 -15.66 -9.06
CA ARG A 490 34.54 -15.59 -9.59
C ARG A 490 35.53 -16.43 -8.76
N ALA A 491 35.38 -16.45 -7.43
CA ALA A 491 36.19 -17.28 -6.55
C ALA A 491 36.00 -18.78 -6.82
N LEU A 492 34.81 -19.20 -7.32
CA LEU A 492 34.58 -20.57 -7.81
C LEU A 492 35.29 -20.85 -9.15
N GLY A 493 35.80 -19.84 -9.86
CA GLY A 493 36.48 -19.96 -11.16
C GLY A 493 35.59 -19.55 -12.36
N VAL A 494 34.32 -19.23 -12.14
CA VAL A 494 33.39 -18.79 -13.19
C VAL A 494 33.83 -17.43 -13.76
N LYS A 495 33.73 -17.27 -15.07
CA LYS A 495 34.04 -16.02 -15.78
C LYS A 495 32.84 -15.12 -15.82
N ILE A 496 33.05 -13.79 -15.76
CA ILE A 496 31.97 -12.81 -15.73
C ILE A 496 32.18 -11.76 -16.84
N ALA A 497 31.17 -11.53 -17.65
CA ALA A 497 31.17 -10.48 -18.67
C ALA A 497 30.07 -9.44 -18.37
N LEU A 498 30.40 -8.19 -18.60
CA LEU A 498 29.43 -7.09 -18.60
C LEU A 498 28.81 -6.97 -19.99
N ASP A 499 27.49 -7.06 -20.05
CA ASP A 499 26.72 -7.04 -21.30
C ASP A 499 26.00 -5.69 -21.54
N ASP A 500 25.65 -5.40 -22.78
CA ASP A 500 24.96 -4.19 -23.25
C ASP A 500 25.64 -2.88 -22.81
N PHE A 501 26.97 -2.85 -22.72
CA PHE A 501 27.70 -1.69 -22.20
C PHE A 501 27.53 -0.46 -23.07
N GLY A 502 27.17 0.67 -22.43
CA GLY A 502 27.00 1.98 -23.05
C GLY A 502 25.55 2.38 -23.34
N THR A 503 24.57 1.48 -23.09
CA THR A 503 23.14 1.78 -23.26
C THR A 503 22.51 2.39 -22.01
N GLY A 504 23.23 2.39 -20.86
CA GLY A 504 22.80 2.88 -19.56
C GLY A 504 23.64 4.02 -19.00
N TYR A 505 23.34 4.43 -17.76
CA TYR A 505 24.11 5.41 -16.98
C TYR A 505 25.27 4.74 -16.22
N SER A 506 26.32 4.33 -16.90
CA SER A 506 27.49 3.77 -16.24
C SER A 506 28.22 4.81 -15.41
N SER A 507 28.17 4.69 -14.10
CA SER A 507 29.20 5.32 -13.26
C SER A 507 30.50 4.51 -13.38
N LEU A 508 31.51 5.07 -14.05
CA LEU A 508 32.85 4.49 -14.18
C LEU A 508 33.46 4.05 -12.82
N SER A 509 32.98 4.63 -11.72
CA SER A 509 33.40 4.26 -10.36
C SER A 509 32.99 2.82 -9.98
N TYR A 510 31.90 2.32 -10.53
CA TYR A 510 31.43 0.95 -10.26
C TYR A 510 32.23 -0.10 -11.04
N LEU A 511 32.59 0.14 -12.31
CA LEU A 511 33.36 -0.81 -13.12
C LEU A 511 34.64 -1.30 -12.42
N ARG A 512 35.28 -0.42 -11.63
CA ARG A 512 36.50 -0.78 -10.87
C ARG A 512 36.22 -1.71 -9.67
N ARG A 513 34.98 -1.72 -9.15
CA ARG A 513 34.59 -2.55 -7.99
C ARG A 513 34.12 -3.95 -8.38
N PHE A 514 33.66 -4.11 -9.63
CA PHE A 514 33.13 -5.38 -10.12
C PHE A 514 34.22 -6.26 -10.73
N PRO A 515 34.16 -7.57 -10.50
CA PRO A 515 35.19 -8.50 -10.97
C PRO A 515 34.95 -9.00 -12.40
N PHE A 516 34.77 -8.09 -13.37
CA PHE A 516 34.55 -8.48 -14.76
C PHE A 516 35.85 -8.96 -15.45
N ASP A 517 35.71 -10.00 -16.27
CA ASP A 517 36.76 -10.51 -17.15
C ASP A 517 36.65 -9.90 -18.56
N LYS A 518 35.43 -9.52 -18.99
CA LYS A 518 35.14 -8.96 -20.33
C LYS A 518 34.05 -7.89 -20.30
N ILE A 519 34.07 -7.02 -21.32
CA ILE A 519 33.03 -6.05 -21.63
C ILE A 519 32.53 -6.36 -23.05
N LYS A 520 31.21 -6.46 -23.22
CA LYS A 520 30.53 -6.61 -24.51
C LYS A 520 29.97 -5.25 -24.92
N ILE A 521 30.39 -4.74 -26.09
CA ILE A 521 29.91 -3.48 -26.66
C ILE A 521 28.63 -3.78 -27.40
N ASP A 522 27.53 -3.11 -27.00
CA ASP A 522 26.24 -3.30 -27.63
C ASP A 522 26.23 -3.01 -29.14
N ARG A 523 25.42 -3.78 -29.86
CA ARG A 523 25.24 -3.70 -31.30
C ARG A 523 24.88 -2.31 -31.81
N ALA A 524 24.22 -1.45 -30.99
CA ALA A 524 23.84 -0.11 -31.41
C ALA A 524 25.06 0.73 -31.80
N PHE A 525 26.19 0.59 -31.07
CA PHE A 525 27.45 1.29 -31.42
C PHE A 525 28.17 0.65 -32.59
N ILE A 526 28.07 -0.66 -32.75
CA ILE A 526 28.72 -1.38 -33.85
C ILE A 526 27.98 -1.17 -35.17
N LYS A 527 26.65 -1.01 -35.13
CA LYS A 527 25.86 -0.70 -36.35
C LYS A 527 26.31 0.58 -36.99
N ASP A 528 26.59 1.61 -36.22
CA ASP A 528 26.94 2.94 -36.68
C ASP A 528 28.45 3.24 -36.50
N ILE A 529 29.31 2.20 -36.39
CA ILE A 529 30.75 2.34 -36.11
C ILE A 529 31.53 3.16 -37.18
N ALA A 530 30.98 3.29 -38.39
CA ALA A 530 31.54 4.15 -39.42
C ALA A 530 31.39 5.65 -39.09
N GLU A 531 30.47 6.03 -38.24
CA GLU A 531 30.30 7.40 -37.78
C GLU A 531 31.36 7.75 -36.72
N PRO A 532 31.98 8.95 -36.80
CA PRO A 532 33.06 9.34 -35.89
C PRO A 532 32.73 9.26 -34.40
N ASP A 533 31.49 9.59 -34.03
CA ASP A 533 31.03 9.59 -32.63
C ASP A 533 30.90 8.16 -32.09
N ALA A 534 30.35 7.23 -32.86
CA ALA A 534 30.26 5.83 -32.50
C ALA A 534 31.64 5.17 -32.37
N ALA A 535 32.53 5.42 -33.34
CA ALA A 535 33.92 4.95 -33.29
C ALA A 535 34.66 5.50 -32.04
N ALA A 536 34.43 6.79 -31.70
CA ALA A 536 35.04 7.39 -30.52
C ALA A 536 34.57 6.70 -29.22
N ILE A 537 33.30 6.29 -29.11
CA ILE A 537 32.77 5.53 -27.98
C ILE A 537 33.42 4.14 -27.90
N VAL A 538 33.46 3.39 -29.02
CA VAL A 538 34.10 2.07 -29.07
C VAL A 538 35.56 2.17 -28.63
N ARG A 539 36.32 3.14 -29.16
CA ARG A 539 37.72 3.39 -28.76
C ARG A 539 37.87 3.71 -27.29
N ALA A 540 36.95 4.49 -26.70
CA ALA A 540 36.96 4.82 -25.27
C ALA A 540 36.73 3.56 -24.42
N VAL A 541 35.81 2.67 -24.82
CA VAL A 541 35.54 1.41 -24.15
C VAL A 541 36.73 0.46 -24.25
N VAL A 542 37.36 0.32 -25.40
CA VAL A 542 38.58 -0.47 -25.62
C VAL A 542 39.69 0.03 -24.72
N GLY A 543 39.98 1.34 -24.70
CA GLY A 543 41.02 1.90 -23.83
C GLY A 543 40.71 1.77 -22.34
N LEU A 544 39.44 1.71 -21.95
CA LEU A 544 39.03 1.42 -20.58
C LEU A 544 39.29 -0.06 -20.23
N GLY A 545 38.90 -0.99 -21.09
CA GLY A 545 39.10 -2.41 -20.94
C GLY A 545 40.57 -2.75 -20.78
N GLU A 546 41.45 -2.24 -21.63
CA GLU A 546 42.89 -2.40 -21.56
C GLU A 546 43.45 -1.98 -20.20
N ARG A 547 43.04 -0.80 -19.69
CA ARG A 547 43.52 -0.29 -18.38
C ARG A 547 43.01 -1.09 -17.20
N LEU A 548 41.85 -1.73 -17.31
CA LEU A 548 41.26 -2.56 -16.27
C LEU A 548 41.60 -4.04 -16.42
N GLY A 549 42.31 -4.43 -17.49
CA GLY A 549 42.68 -5.83 -17.78
C GLY A 549 41.47 -6.68 -18.19
N MET A 550 40.47 -6.08 -18.82
CA MET A 550 39.25 -6.74 -19.29
C MET A 550 39.31 -6.90 -20.81
N GLY A 551 38.91 -8.06 -21.34
CA GLY A 551 38.79 -8.27 -22.78
C GLY A 551 37.54 -7.57 -23.35
N ILE A 552 37.62 -7.19 -24.61
CA ILE A 552 36.50 -6.47 -25.28
C ILE A 552 35.90 -7.35 -26.37
N VAL A 553 34.57 -7.48 -26.35
CA VAL A 553 33.76 -8.19 -27.35
C VAL A 553 32.89 -7.18 -28.08
N ALA A 554 32.96 -7.13 -29.42
CA ALA A 554 32.07 -6.33 -30.23
C ALA A 554 30.87 -7.17 -30.69
N GLU A 555 29.66 -6.68 -30.43
CA GLU A 555 28.42 -7.39 -30.76
C GLU A 555 27.74 -6.86 -32.03
N GLY A 556 27.00 -7.73 -32.70
CA GLY A 556 26.18 -7.35 -33.84
C GLY A 556 26.95 -6.99 -35.10
N VAL A 557 28.15 -7.55 -35.30
CA VAL A 557 28.92 -7.38 -36.53
C VAL A 557 28.24 -8.16 -37.68
N GLU A 558 27.77 -7.44 -38.69
CA GLU A 558 27.02 -7.98 -39.81
C GLU A 558 27.74 -7.84 -41.16
N THR A 559 28.71 -6.91 -41.26
CA THR A 559 29.43 -6.65 -42.52
C THR A 559 30.95 -6.74 -42.34
N THR A 560 31.65 -6.94 -43.44
CA THR A 560 33.11 -6.99 -43.47
C THR A 560 33.73 -5.65 -43.08
N GLU A 561 33.08 -4.55 -43.47
CA GLU A 561 33.51 -3.18 -43.17
C GLU A 561 33.45 -2.93 -41.68
N GLN A 562 32.37 -3.36 -41.02
CA GLN A 562 32.27 -3.30 -39.55
C GLN A 562 33.36 -4.12 -38.87
N LEU A 563 33.65 -5.34 -39.36
CA LEU A 563 34.71 -6.19 -38.84
C LEU A 563 36.08 -5.52 -38.91
N GLU A 564 36.42 -4.87 -40.06
CA GLU A 564 37.67 -4.15 -40.23
C GLU A 564 37.79 -2.97 -39.26
N LEU A 565 36.70 -2.20 -39.06
CA LEU A 565 36.66 -1.10 -38.10
C LEU A 565 36.81 -1.59 -36.65
N VAL A 566 36.06 -2.60 -36.24
CA VAL A 566 36.13 -3.21 -34.88
C VAL A 566 37.57 -3.71 -34.60
N ARG A 567 38.20 -4.33 -35.59
CA ARG A 567 39.60 -4.80 -35.51
C ARG A 567 40.57 -3.63 -35.39
N SER A 568 40.35 -2.54 -36.16
CA SER A 568 41.23 -1.35 -36.10
C SER A 568 41.08 -0.56 -34.79
N GLU A 569 39.93 -0.61 -34.16
CA GLU A 569 39.70 0.00 -32.83
C GLU A 569 40.25 -0.82 -31.68
N GLY A 570 40.73 -2.06 -31.92
CA GLY A 570 41.45 -2.88 -30.92
C GLY A 570 40.54 -3.80 -30.09
N CYS A 571 39.37 -4.17 -30.58
CA CYS A 571 38.57 -5.21 -29.91
C CYS A 571 39.27 -6.57 -29.97
N ASP A 572 39.08 -7.42 -28.96
CA ASP A 572 39.70 -8.75 -28.87
C ASP A 572 38.85 -9.82 -29.53
N GLU A 573 37.56 -9.76 -29.35
CA GLU A 573 36.61 -10.76 -29.83
C GLU A 573 35.42 -10.08 -30.54
N VAL A 574 34.71 -10.87 -31.32
CA VAL A 574 33.56 -10.40 -32.10
C VAL A 574 32.45 -11.44 -32.14
N GLN A 575 31.22 -10.97 -32.13
CA GLN A 575 30.02 -11.74 -32.34
C GLN A 575 29.09 -11.04 -33.32
N GLY A 576 28.46 -11.81 -34.22
CA GLY A 576 27.51 -11.23 -35.18
C GLY A 576 27.12 -12.16 -36.31
N PHE A 577 26.12 -11.71 -37.08
CA PHE A 577 25.58 -12.51 -38.19
C PHE A 577 26.55 -12.64 -39.39
N LEU A 578 27.58 -11.85 -39.41
CA LEU A 578 28.68 -12.04 -40.37
C LEU A 578 29.31 -13.43 -40.25
N PHE A 579 29.44 -13.94 -39.03
CA PHE A 579 30.04 -15.25 -38.73
C PHE A 579 29.02 -16.36 -38.69
N SER A 580 27.96 -16.18 -37.93
CA SER A 580 26.82 -17.12 -37.85
C SER A 580 25.61 -16.50 -37.16
N ARG A 581 24.44 -16.87 -37.62
CA ARG A 581 23.24 -16.76 -36.79
C ARG A 581 23.33 -17.75 -35.63
N PRO A 582 22.54 -17.56 -34.55
CA PRO A 582 22.48 -18.57 -33.47
C PRO A 582 22.13 -19.96 -34.03
N LEU A 583 22.92 -20.96 -33.67
CA LEU A 583 22.87 -22.33 -34.17
C LEU A 583 22.09 -23.21 -33.17
N PRO A 584 21.28 -24.17 -33.60
CA PRO A 584 20.77 -25.21 -32.73
C PRO A 584 21.92 -26.11 -32.24
N ALA A 585 21.77 -26.77 -31.08
CA ALA A 585 22.82 -27.57 -30.42
C ALA A 585 23.46 -28.60 -31.38
N ASN A 586 22.63 -29.30 -32.16
CA ASN A 586 23.10 -30.32 -33.09
C ASN A 586 23.98 -29.80 -34.27
N GLU A 587 24.01 -28.50 -34.51
CA GLU A 587 24.84 -27.87 -35.57
C GLU A 587 26.17 -27.34 -35.06
N VAL A 588 26.34 -27.14 -33.75
CA VAL A 588 27.54 -26.55 -33.12
C VAL A 588 28.79 -27.36 -33.44
N ALA A 589 28.72 -28.70 -33.32
CA ALA A 589 29.86 -29.55 -33.62
C ALA A 589 30.30 -29.50 -35.09
N ALA A 590 29.36 -29.40 -36.02
CA ALA A 590 29.65 -29.25 -37.45
C ALA A 590 30.30 -27.88 -37.74
N TYR A 591 29.78 -26.82 -37.13
CA TYR A 591 30.34 -25.46 -37.23
C TYR A 591 31.78 -25.39 -36.72
N LEU A 592 32.09 -25.96 -35.56
CA LEU A 592 33.45 -26.01 -35.02
C LEU A 592 34.42 -26.76 -35.94
N LYS A 593 34.00 -27.87 -36.55
CA LYS A 593 34.80 -28.60 -37.53
C LYS A 593 35.13 -27.77 -38.77
N SER A 594 34.13 -27.08 -39.34
CA SER A 594 34.31 -26.25 -40.53
C SER A 594 35.32 -25.11 -40.29
N ARG A 595 35.22 -24.45 -39.12
CA ARG A 595 36.14 -23.36 -38.73
C ARG A 595 37.59 -23.84 -38.49
N ARG A 596 37.79 -25.04 -37.92
CA ARG A 596 39.13 -25.62 -37.71
C ARG A 596 39.84 -25.90 -39.05
N VAL A 597 39.09 -26.29 -40.09
CA VAL A 597 39.63 -26.55 -41.43
C VAL A 597 40.01 -25.23 -42.13
N SER A 598 39.20 -24.17 -41.98
CA SER A 598 39.45 -22.87 -42.59
C SER A 598 40.66 -22.14 -41.96
N ALA A 599 40.93 -22.33 -40.68
CA ALA A 599 42.08 -21.72 -39.99
C ALA A 599 43.41 -22.48 -40.24
N ALA A 600 43.36 -23.68 -40.83
CA ALA A 600 44.54 -24.50 -41.17
C ALA A 600 44.90 -24.41 -42.69
N ALA A 601 44.09 -23.77 -43.52
CA ALA A 601 44.31 -23.52 -44.93
C ALA A 601 44.83 -22.09 -45.15
#